data_e5cb5879757c8bd8be134cf937e25de7
#
_entry.id   e5cb5879757c8bd8be134cf937e25de7
#
_cell.length_a   1.000
_cell.length_b   1.000
_cell.length_c   1.000
_cell.angle_alpha   90.00
_cell.angle_beta   90.00
_cell.angle_gamma   90.00
#
_symmetry.space_group_name_H-M   'P 1'
#
loop_
_entity.id
_entity.type
_entity.pdbx_description
1 polymer ?
#
loop_
_entity_poly.entity_id
_entity_poly.type
_entity_poly.pdbx_seq_one_letter_code
_entity_poly.pdbx_strand_id
1 'polypeptide(L)'
;MKTYKLSAIVLFILGVLFTVQSNAGTDEKLLQKMYEEEKMSYDLYTEFFNRWGLKIFDQVRESEAIHMQRINALMGVKEQPQGTGLSGGDKGLYENKDIQAIYDEYTVLGNISDITALETAALMEENGISNLRERIKAQTDDRTIKIFAQMERASRNHLKGFVKSLKLSGVEYQPAVLSQSDFDMIINNVTEKGTALK
;
A
#
# COMPACT_ATOMS: atom_id res chain seq x y z
N MET A 1 21.93 24.37 -16.42
CA MET A 1 21.35 23.21 -15.77
C MET A 1 21.83 23.18 -14.33
N LYS A 2 20.98 23.52 -13.36
CA LYS A 2 21.32 23.42 -11.93
C LYS A 2 20.86 22.03 -11.46
N THR A 3 21.83 21.18 -11.19
CA THR A 3 21.60 19.89 -10.55
C THR A 3 21.29 20.14 -9.08
N TYR A 4 20.05 20.01 -8.67
CA TYR A 4 19.69 19.95 -7.27
C TYR A 4 20.03 18.55 -6.76
N LYS A 5 21.12 18.45 -6.01
CA LYS A 5 21.38 17.26 -5.18
C LYS A 5 20.41 17.34 -4.02
N LEU A 6 19.31 16.58 -4.10
CA LEU A 6 18.44 16.34 -2.96
C LEU A 6 19.25 15.55 -1.93
N SER A 7 19.53 16.18 -0.80
CA SER A 7 20.13 15.49 0.35
C SER A 7 19.16 14.41 0.81
N ALA A 8 19.67 13.19 0.88
CA ALA A 8 18.93 12.05 1.40
C ALA A 8 18.33 12.41 2.77
N ILE A 9 17.00 12.50 2.82
CA ILE A 9 16.27 12.50 4.08
C ILE A 9 16.40 11.06 4.58
N VAL A 10 17.27 10.87 5.58
CA VAL A 10 17.37 9.58 6.30
C VAL A 10 16.09 9.40 7.10
N LEU A 11 15.13 8.70 6.52
CA LEU A 11 13.95 8.23 7.25
C LEU A 11 14.43 7.15 8.24
N PHE A 12 14.29 7.42 9.53
CA PHE A 12 14.41 6.41 10.58
C PHE A 12 13.20 5.47 10.49
N ILE A 13 13.36 4.36 9.76
CA ILE A 13 12.38 3.28 9.76
C ILE A 13 12.56 2.55 11.10
N LEU A 14 11.67 2.79 12.05
CA LEU A 14 11.50 1.90 13.20
C LEU A 14 11.01 0.55 12.70
N GLY A 15 11.94 -0.38 12.50
CA GLY A 15 11.65 -1.78 12.26
C GLY A 15 11.00 -2.39 13.51
N VAL A 16 9.69 -2.47 13.53
CA VAL A 16 8.96 -3.22 14.57
C VAL A 16 9.11 -4.70 14.25
N LEU A 17 10.01 -5.37 14.95
CA LEU A 17 10.13 -6.84 14.95
C LEU A 17 8.88 -7.44 15.60
N PHE A 18 7.99 -8.01 14.82
CA PHE A 18 6.86 -8.78 15.32
C PHE A 18 7.27 -10.22 15.61
N THR A 19 7.13 -10.66 16.85
CA THR A 19 7.11 -12.08 17.21
C THR A 19 5.74 -12.65 16.85
N VAL A 20 5.69 -13.49 15.81
CA VAL A 20 4.47 -14.17 15.40
C VAL A 20 4.23 -15.36 16.34
N GLN A 21 3.17 -15.28 17.11
CA GLN A 21 2.63 -16.40 17.87
C GLN A 21 1.56 -17.09 17.00
N SER A 22 1.84 -18.32 16.59
CA SER A 22 0.96 -19.11 15.71
C SER A 22 -0.29 -19.56 16.46
N ASN A 23 -1.44 -18.94 16.16
CA ASN A 23 -2.75 -19.49 16.50
C ASN A 23 -3.47 -19.90 15.20
N ALA A 24 -4.15 -21.02 15.22
CA ALA A 24 -4.91 -21.57 14.10
C ALA A 24 -6.12 -20.67 13.76
N GLY A 25 -5.93 -19.80 12.78
CA GLY A 25 -6.87 -18.81 12.29
C GLY A 25 -6.15 -17.47 12.12
N THR A 26 -6.53 -16.71 11.09
CA THR A 26 -5.96 -15.36 10.92
C THR A 26 -6.43 -14.50 12.09
N ASP A 27 -5.49 -13.95 12.85
CA ASP A 27 -5.78 -13.11 14.01
C ASP A 27 -6.64 -11.91 13.58
N GLU A 28 -7.81 -11.73 14.20
CA GLU A 28 -8.74 -10.64 13.92
C GLU A 28 -8.05 -9.26 14.06
N LYS A 29 -7.15 -9.13 15.03
CA LYS A 29 -6.35 -7.91 15.21
C LYS A 29 -5.42 -7.63 14.04
N LEU A 30 -4.85 -8.69 13.46
CA LEU A 30 -4.03 -8.56 12.25
C LEU A 30 -4.89 -8.08 11.08
N LEU A 31 -6.05 -8.67 10.88
CA LEU A 31 -6.97 -8.29 9.80
C LEU A 31 -7.49 -6.85 9.99
N GLN A 32 -7.82 -6.46 11.22
CA GLN A 32 -8.21 -5.08 11.52
C GLN A 32 -7.09 -4.09 11.19
N LYS A 33 -5.85 -4.40 11.60
CA LYS A 33 -4.70 -3.56 11.25
C LYS A 33 -4.50 -3.48 9.74
N MET A 34 -4.59 -4.60 9.02
CA MET A 34 -4.49 -4.62 7.56
C MET A 34 -5.58 -3.78 6.91
N TYR A 35 -6.81 -3.85 7.41
CA TYR A 35 -7.90 -3.02 6.92
C TYR A 35 -7.59 -1.53 7.05
N GLU A 36 -7.04 -1.11 8.19
CA GLU A 36 -6.64 0.28 8.39
C GLU A 36 -5.46 0.70 7.51
N GLU A 37 -4.51 -0.20 7.23
CA GLU A 37 -3.40 0.04 6.28
C GLU A 37 -3.94 0.29 4.86
N GLU A 38 -4.88 -0.52 4.37
CA GLU A 38 -5.50 -0.33 3.05
C GLU A 38 -6.38 0.93 3.01
N LYS A 39 -7.11 1.20 4.11
CA LYS A 39 -7.87 2.45 4.25
C LYS A 39 -6.95 3.67 4.19
N MET A 40 -5.80 3.62 4.85
CA MET A 40 -4.79 4.69 4.82
C MET A 40 -4.30 4.94 3.38
N SER A 41 -3.99 3.89 2.65
CA SER A 41 -3.59 4.00 1.24
C SER A 41 -4.71 4.60 0.39
N TYR A 42 -5.95 4.14 0.56
CA TYR A 42 -7.13 4.69 -0.11
C TYR A 42 -7.32 6.18 0.17
N ASP A 43 -7.23 6.59 1.44
CA ASP A 43 -7.43 7.98 1.88
C ASP A 43 -6.33 8.90 1.32
N LEU A 44 -5.05 8.47 1.38
CA LEU A 44 -3.91 9.21 0.85
C LEU A 44 -3.97 9.33 -0.67
N TYR A 45 -4.25 8.25 -1.41
CA TYR A 45 -4.36 8.32 -2.87
C TYR A 45 -5.56 9.15 -3.32
N THR A 46 -6.64 9.16 -2.53
CA THR A 46 -7.76 10.07 -2.77
C THR A 46 -7.33 11.54 -2.59
N GLU A 47 -6.55 11.84 -1.56
CA GLU A 47 -6.05 13.18 -1.31
C GLU A 47 -5.08 13.64 -2.40
N PHE A 48 -4.12 12.79 -2.77
CA PHE A 48 -3.13 13.08 -3.81
C PHE A 48 -3.79 13.24 -5.18
N PHE A 49 -4.82 12.44 -5.49
CA PHE A 49 -5.60 12.62 -6.71
C PHE A 49 -6.31 13.97 -6.72
N ASN A 50 -6.99 14.32 -5.64
CA ASN A 50 -7.72 15.59 -5.54
C ASN A 50 -6.79 16.80 -5.64
N ARG A 51 -5.56 16.69 -5.15
CA ARG A 51 -4.58 17.77 -5.13
C ARG A 51 -3.81 17.91 -6.44
N TRP A 52 -3.36 16.78 -7.01
CA TRP A 52 -2.43 16.76 -8.13
C TRP A 52 -3.07 16.35 -9.46
N GLY A 53 -4.25 15.74 -9.45
CA GLY A 53 -4.98 15.33 -10.65
C GLY A 53 -4.34 14.17 -11.42
N LEU A 54 -3.33 13.48 -10.86
CA LEU A 54 -2.66 12.38 -11.52
C LEU A 54 -3.53 11.12 -11.48
N LYS A 55 -3.96 10.64 -12.65
CA LYS A 55 -4.88 9.50 -12.79
C LYS A 55 -4.39 8.20 -12.15
N ILE A 56 -3.08 8.04 -11.96
CA ILE A 56 -2.52 6.86 -11.31
C ILE A 56 -3.06 6.71 -9.88
N PHE A 57 -3.19 7.81 -9.12
CA PHE A 57 -3.75 7.77 -7.77
C PHE A 57 -5.21 7.31 -7.78
N ASP A 58 -6.02 7.80 -8.73
CA ASP A 58 -7.42 7.40 -8.88
C ASP A 58 -7.56 5.90 -9.20
N GLN A 59 -6.72 5.39 -10.10
CA GLN A 59 -6.72 3.98 -10.47
C GLN A 59 -6.29 3.06 -9.31
N VAL A 60 -5.28 3.46 -8.53
CA VAL A 60 -4.77 2.65 -7.43
C VAL A 60 -5.73 2.66 -6.25
N ARG A 61 -6.30 3.80 -5.87
CA ARG A 61 -7.27 3.85 -4.75
C ARG A 61 -8.47 2.93 -4.95
N GLU A 62 -8.95 2.74 -6.20
CA GLU A 62 -10.02 1.78 -6.49
C GLU A 62 -9.60 0.34 -6.21
N SER A 63 -8.32 0.01 -6.41
CA SER A 63 -7.76 -1.28 -6.01
C SER A 63 -7.70 -1.45 -4.49
N GLU A 64 -7.33 -0.40 -3.75
CA GLU A 64 -7.28 -0.44 -2.27
C GLU A 64 -8.69 -0.62 -1.68
N ALA A 65 -9.71 -0.04 -2.30
CA ALA A 65 -11.10 -0.30 -1.93
C ALA A 65 -11.45 -1.80 -2.05
N ILE A 66 -10.97 -2.47 -3.10
CA ILE A 66 -11.17 -3.92 -3.28
C ILE A 66 -10.36 -4.71 -2.22
N HIS A 67 -9.17 -4.27 -1.86
CA HIS A 67 -8.37 -4.89 -0.80
C HIS A 67 -9.11 -4.83 0.55
N MET A 68 -9.65 -3.68 0.92
CA MET A 68 -10.48 -3.51 2.13
C MET A 68 -11.67 -4.50 2.14
N GLN A 69 -12.37 -4.65 1.02
CA GLN A 69 -13.48 -5.61 0.90
C GLN A 69 -13.02 -7.06 1.12
N ARG A 70 -11.86 -7.45 0.57
CA ARG A 70 -11.29 -8.78 0.76
C ARG A 70 -10.91 -9.07 2.20
N ILE A 71 -10.36 -8.08 2.91
CA ILE A 71 -10.03 -8.20 4.33
C ILE A 71 -11.33 -8.32 5.14
N ASN A 72 -12.34 -7.51 4.86
CA ASN A 72 -13.66 -7.63 5.49
C ASN A 72 -14.28 -9.02 5.29
N ALA A 73 -14.15 -9.60 4.09
CA ALA A 73 -14.62 -10.96 3.82
C ALA A 73 -13.85 -12.04 4.62
N LEU A 74 -12.58 -11.82 4.95
CA LEU A 74 -11.80 -12.67 5.86
C LEU A 74 -12.27 -12.52 7.32
N MET A 75 -12.63 -11.33 7.75
CA MET A 75 -13.20 -11.08 9.09
C MET A 75 -14.66 -11.54 9.22
N GLY A 76 -15.29 -12.07 8.15
CA GLY A 76 -16.70 -12.46 8.16
C GLY A 76 -17.68 -11.28 8.17
N VAL A 77 -17.21 -10.07 7.93
CA VAL A 77 -18.05 -8.87 7.79
C VAL A 77 -18.80 -8.97 6.46
N LYS A 78 -20.12 -8.90 6.50
CA LYS A 78 -20.96 -8.92 5.29
C LYS A 78 -20.67 -7.67 4.44
N GLU A 79 -20.55 -7.85 3.12
CA GLU A 79 -20.34 -6.76 2.17
C GLU A 79 -21.39 -5.66 2.39
N GLN A 80 -20.92 -4.42 2.50
CA GLN A 80 -21.78 -3.24 2.41
C GLN A 80 -22.20 -3.06 0.94
N PRO A 81 -23.45 -2.63 0.64
CA PRO A 81 -23.87 -2.38 -0.72
C PRO A 81 -22.92 -1.40 -1.44
N GLN A 82 -22.56 -1.72 -2.67
CA GLN A 82 -21.77 -0.82 -3.53
C GLN A 82 -22.46 0.55 -3.61
N GLY A 83 -21.74 1.61 -3.26
CA GLY A 83 -22.21 3.00 -3.36
C GLY A 83 -22.47 3.73 -2.06
N THR A 84 -22.49 3.05 -0.92
CA THR A 84 -22.35 3.73 0.37
C THR A 84 -20.87 3.83 0.68
N GLY A 85 -20.33 5.05 0.81
CA GLY A 85 -18.91 5.27 1.07
C GLY A 85 -18.39 4.26 2.07
N LEU A 86 -17.24 3.64 1.77
CA LEU A 86 -16.66 2.60 2.59
C LEU A 86 -16.71 3.05 4.04
N SER A 87 -17.58 2.42 4.85
CA SER A 87 -17.83 2.82 6.23
C SER A 87 -16.70 2.34 7.14
N GLY A 88 -15.50 2.79 6.82
CA GLY A 88 -14.29 2.56 7.60
C GLY A 88 -13.94 3.71 8.54
N GLY A 89 -14.95 4.45 8.99
CA GLY A 89 -14.72 5.66 9.78
C GLY A 89 -14.44 6.90 8.93
N ASP A 90 -14.21 8.03 9.58
CA ASP A 90 -13.90 9.30 8.91
C ASP A 90 -12.55 9.23 8.19
N LYS A 91 -12.45 9.91 7.05
CA LYS A 91 -11.20 10.02 6.28
C LYS A 91 -10.07 10.54 7.18
N GLY A 92 -8.93 9.85 7.15
CA GLY A 92 -7.73 10.27 7.87
C GLY A 92 -7.76 10.00 9.37
N LEU A 93 -8.75 9.23 9.88
CA LEU A 93 -8.81 8.81 11.28
C LEU A 93 -8.64 7.31 11.41
N TYR A 94 -7.72 6.89 12.28
CA TYR A 94 -7.34 5.49 12.52
C TYR A 94 -7.29 5.18 14.00
N GLU A 95 -7.78 4.00 14.39
CA GLU A 95 -7.69 3.52 15.78
C GLU A 95 -6.25 3.17 16.15
N ASN A 96 -5.52 2.57 15.19
CA ASN A 96 -4.10 2.25 15.36
C ASN A 96 -3.26 3.53 15.28
N LYS A 97 -2.60 3.86 16.39
CA LYS A 97 -1.82 5.11 16.52
C LYS A 97 -0.57 5.15 15.64
N ASP A 98 0.00 4.00 15.31
CA ASP A 98 1.14 3.93 14.39
C ASP A 98 0.70 4.25 12.96
N ILE A 99 -0.47 3.74 12.55
CA ILE A 99 -1.06 4.05 11.24
C ILE A 99 -1.45 5.53 11.17
N GLN A 100 -2.04 6.09 12.25
CA GLN A 100 -2.34 7.52 12.31
C GLN A 100 -1.08 8.37 12.11
N ALA A 101 0.01 8.03 12.81
CA ALA A 101 1.27 8.77 12.70
C ALA A 101 1.85 8.70 11.27
N ILE A 102 1.79 7.52 10.63
CA ILE A 102 2.24 7.33 9.24
C ILE A 102 1.35 8.14 8.28
N TYR A 103 0.04 8.13 8.47
CA TYR A 103 -0.88 8.93 7.66
C TYR A 103 -0.56 10.42 7.74
N ASP A 104 -0.36 10.93 8.95
CA ASP A 104 -0.05 12.34 9.19
C ASP A 104 1.26 12.73 8.50
N GLU A 105 2.30 11.91 8.63
CA GLU A 105 3.60 12.12 7.98
C GLU A 105 3.48 12.10 6.45
N TYR A 106 2.82 11.08 5.90
CA TYR A 106 2.70 10.90 4.44
C TYR A 106 1.80 11.95 3.80
N THR A 107 0.80 12.45 4.54
CA THR A 107 0.00 13.60 4.14
C THR A 107 0.87 14.84 3.98
N VAL A 108 1.74 15.11 4.94
CA VAL A 108 2.66 16.25 4.85
C VAL A 108 3.60 16.11 3.67
N LEU A 109 4.24 14.95 3.49
CA LEU A 109 5.19 14.68 2.40
C LEU A 109 4.52 14.77 1.02
N GLY A 110 3.41 14.08 0.84
CA GLY A 110 2.71 14.04 -0.44
C GLY A 110 2.03 15.36 -0.83
N ASN A 111 1.89 16.29 0.10
CA ASN A 111 1.35 17.63 -0.16
C ASN A 111 2.41 18.67 -0.58
N ILE A 112 3.71 18.31 -0.61
CA ILE A 112 4.80 19.20 -1.04
C ILE A 112 4.79 19.40 -2.56
N SER A 113 4.72 18.30 -3.32
CA SER A 113 4.68 18.30 -4.79
C SER A 113 4.07 17.00 -5.31
N ASP A 114 3.70 16.98 -6.60
CA ASP A 114 3.27 15.77 -7.30
C ASP A 114 4.36 14.69 -7.33
N ILE A 115 5.62 15.09 -7.44
CA ILE A 115 6.77 14.18 -7.36
C ILE A 115 6.87 13.53 -5.98
N THR A 116 6.81 14.31 -4.89
CA THR A 116 6.86 13.76 -3.53
C THR A 116 5.64 12.89 -3.22
N ALA A 117 4.47 13.20 -3.77
CA ALA A 117 3.30 12.34 -3.67
C ALA A 117 3.52 10.98 -4.36
N LEU A 118 4.13 10.97 -5.55
CA LEU A 118 4.48 9.74 -6.27
C LEU A 118 5.56 8.93 -5.55
N GLU A 119 6.59 9.59 -4.99
CA GLU A 119 7.64 8.94 -4.19
C GLU A 119 7.07 8.33 -2.90
N THR A 120 6.21 9.07 -2.21
CA THR A 120 5.50 8.58 -1.01
C THR A 120 4.65 7.35 -1.36
N ALA A 121 3.90 7.40 -2.45
CA ALA A 121 3.08 6.29 -2.91
C ALA A 121 3.95 5.06 -3.26
N ALA A 122 5.05 5.24 -3.96
CA ALA A 122 5.98 4.14 -4.26
C ALA A 122 6.54 3.49 -2.99
N LEU A 123 6.92 4.28 -1.99
CA LEU A 123 7.37 3.81 -0.68
C LEU A 123 6.27 3.03 0.06
N MET A 124 5.02 3.49 -0.01
CA MET A 124 3.87 2.78 0.57
C MET A 124 3.70 1.40 -0.06
N GLU A 125 3.79 1.29 -1.37
CA GLU A 125 3.68 0.00 -2.06
C GLU A 125 4.85 -0.95 -1.72
N GLU A 126 6.08 -0.44 -1.58
CA GLU A 126 7.20 -1.26 -1.12
C GLU A 126 6.93 -1.86 0.28
N ASN A 127 6.45 -1.03 1.22
CA ASN A 127 6.06 -1.49 2.55
C ASN A 127 4.93 -2.53 2.48
N GLY A 128 3.90 -2.29 1.66
CA GLY A 128 2.80 -3.22 1.44
C GLY A 128 3.27 -4.57 0.92
N ILE A 129 4.14 -4.59 -0.10
CA ILE A 129 4.74 -5.81 -0.66
C ILE A 129 5.53 -6.56 0.42
N SER A 130 6.41 -5.87 1.15
CA SER A 130 7.24 -6.48 2.19
C SER A 130 6.39 -7.09 3.30
N ASN A 131 5.43 -6.33 3.83
CA ASN A 131 4.52 -6.78 4.89
C ASN A 131 3.65 -7.96 4.46
N LEU A 132 3.10 -7.94 3.24
CA LEU A 132 2.27 -9.03 2.72
C LEU A 132 3.09 -10.30 2.54
N ARG A 133 4.33 -10.21 2.06
CA ARG A 133 5.23 -11.37 1.95
C ARG A 133 5.52 -12.02 3.29
N GLU A 134 5.78 -11.24 4.34
CA GLU A 134 5.97 -11.77 5.70
C GLU A 134 4.69 -12.41 6.25
N ARG A 135 3.54 -11.76 6.03
CA ARG A 135 2.24 -12.29 6.43
C ARG A 135 1.90 -13.61 5.73
N ILE A 136 2.19 -13.73 4.43
CA ILE A 136 1.99 -14.97 3.67
C ILE A 136 2.83 -16.12 4.25
N LYS A 137 4.09 -15.87 4.59
CA LYS A 137 4.97 -16.88 5.21
C LYS A 137 4.45 -17.37 6.56
N ALA A 138 3.79 -16.49 7.31
CA ALA A 138 3.26 -16.80 8.64
C ALA A 138 1.88 -17.48 8.61
N GLN A 139 1.19 -17.54 7.47
CA GLN A 139 -0.15 -18.11 7.35
C GLN A 139 -0.12 -19.61 7.08
N THR A 140 -1.18 -20.29 7.57
CA THR A 140 -1.43 -21.72 7.31
C THR A 140 -2.78 -21.96 6.63
N ASP A 141 -3.66 -20.96 6.56
CA ASP A 141 -4.95 -21.04 5.88
C ASP A 141 -4.81 -20.68 4.40
N ASP A 142 -5.09 -21.63 3.53
CA ASP A 142 -4.96 -21.49 2.07
C ASP A 142 -5.77 -20.34 1.47
N ARG A 143 -6.96 -20.07 2.03
CA ARG A 143 -7.83 -18.98 1.57
C ARG A 143 -7.17 -17.63 1.86
N THR A 144 -6.67 -17.45 3.07
CA THR A 144 -5.97 -16.25 3.50
C THR A 144 -4.70 -16.04 2.70
N ILE A 145 -3.88 -17.08 2.54
CA ILE A 145 -2.66 -17.06 1.71
C ILE A 145 -2.99 -16.57 0.29
N LYS A 146 -4.04 -17.13 -0.32
CA LYS A 146 -4.46 -16.77 -1.67
C LYS A 146 -4.89 -15.30 -1.78
N ILE A 147 -5.60 -14.80 -0.80
CA ILE A 147 -6.04 -13.38 -0.76
C ILE A 147 -4.82 -12.46 -0.60
N PHE A 148 -3.94 -12.73 0.36
CA PHE A 148 -2.74 -11.93 0.57
C PHE A 148 -1.80 -11.95 -0.65
N ALA A 149 -1.62 -13.10 -1.31
CA ALA A 149 -0.84 -13.19 -2.54
C ALA A 149 -1.45 -12.39 -3.71
N GLN A 150 -2.78 -12.25 -3.75
CA GLN A 150 -3.42 -11.39 -4.75
C GLN A 150 -3.23 -9.90 -4.45
N MET A 151 -3.28 -9.50 -3.19
CA MET A 151 -3.00 -8.14 -2.75
C MET A 151 -1.53 -7.79 -3.04
N GLU A 152 -0.58 -8.65 -2.64
CA GLU A 152 0.86 -8.45 -2.89
C GLU A 152 1.17 -8.27 -4.39
N ARG A 153 0.52 -9.08 -5.26
CA ARG A 153 0.64 -8.90 -6.70
C ARG A 153 0.08 -7.57 -7.19
N ALA A 154 -1.04 -7.10 -6.62
CA ALA A 154 -1.62 -5.80 -6.96
C ALA A 154 -0.65 -4.68 -6.56
N SER A 155 -0.10 -4.71 -5.34
CA SER A 155 0.89 -3.73 -4.87
C SER A 155 2.14 -3.70 -5.76
N ARG A 156 2.62 -4.85 -6.28
CA ARG A 156 3.71 -4.83 -7.29
C ARG A 156 3.33 -4.08 -8.56
N ASN A 157 2.08 -4.21 -9.02
CA ASN A 157 1.61 -3.47 -10.19
C ASN A 157 1.45 -1.97 -9.90
N HIS A 158 0.99 -1.62 -8.69
CA HIS A 158 0.89 -0.23 -8.24
C HIS A 158 2.28 0.42 -8.19
N LEU A 159 3.26 -0.25 -7.58
CA LEU A 159 4.66 0.20 -7.55
C LEU A 159 5.20 0.48 -8.96
N LYS A 160 4.98 -0.45 -9.90
CA LYS A 160 5.33 -0.23 -11.32
C LYS A 160 4.69 1.04 -11.89
N GLY A 161 3.42 1.27 -11.57
CA GLY A 161 2.69 2.44 -12.04
C GLY A 161 3.28 3.75 -11.50
N PHE A 162 3.58 3.81 -10.21
CA PHE A 162 4.18 4.98 -9.57
C PHE A 162 5.60 5.23 -10.06
N VAL A 163 6.46 4.20 -10.12
CA VAL A 163 7.82 4.31 -10.66
C VAL A 163 7.82 4.74 -12.12
N LYS A 164 6.90 4.24 -12.94
CA LYS A 164 6.74 4.70 -14.32
C LYS A 164 6.34 6.18 -14.38
N SER A 165 5.44 6.63 -13.52
CA SER A 165 5.01 8.03 -13.45
C SER A 165 6.16 8.95 -13.06
N LEU A 166 6.97 8.56 -12.06
CA LEU A 166 8.20 9.27 -11.66
C LEU A 166 9.20 9.37 -12.83
N LYS A 167 9.44 8.27 -13.52
CA LYS A 167 10.34 8.24 -14.68
C LYS A 167 9.87 9.16 -15.81
N LEU A 168 8.56 9.23 -16.08
CA LEU A 168 7.99 10.16 -17.05
C LEU A 168 8.17 11.62 -16.63
N SER A 169 8.25 11.89 -15.34
CA SER A 169 8.56 13.21 -14.77
C SER A 169 10.07 13.48 -14.66
N GLY A 170 10.93 12.58 -15.18
CA GLY A 170 12.39 12.73 -15.15
C GLY A 170 13.05 12.37 -13.82
N VAL A 171 12.34 11.66 -12.94
CA VAL A 171 12.81 11.21 -11.64
C VAL A 171 13.07 9.71 -11.67
N GLU A 172 14.26 9.28 -11.22
CA GLU A 172 14.61 7.87 -11.06
C GLU A 172 14.43 7.47 -9.59
N TYR A 173 13.44 6.62 -9.35
CA TYR A 173 13.12 6.13 -8.02
C TYR A 173 14.14 5.08 -7.58
N GLN A 174 14.59 5.17 -6.34
CA GLN A 174 15.46 4.19 -5.69
C GLN A 174 14.68 3.48 -4.59
N PRO A 175 14.69 2.14 -4.53
CA PRO A 175 13.96 1.41 -3.51
C PRO A 175 14.52 1.72 -2.12
N ALA A 176 13.60 1.89 -1.15
CA ALA A 176 13.93 2.19 0.23
C ALA A 176 13.70 0.98 1.17
N VAL A 177 12.82 0.07 0.79
CA VAL A 177 12.40 -1.09 1.60
C VAL A 177 12.78 -2.42 0.94
N LEU A 178 12.50 -2.56 -0.35
CA LEU A 178 12.86 -3.76 -1.11
C LEU A 178 14.36 -3.76 -1.41
N SER A 179 14.96 -4.96 -1.53
CA SER A 179 16.30 -5.05 -2.09
C SER A 179 16.30 -4.56 -3.54
N GLN A 180 17.43 -4.02 -4.00
CA GLN A 180 17.56 -3.59 -5.40
C GLN A 180 17.21 -4.71 -6.38
N SER A 181 17.63 -5.94 -6.10
CA SER A 181 17.34 -7.11 -6.94
C SER A 181 15.84 -7.42 -7.00
N ASP A 182 15.12 -7.36 -5.86
CA ASP A 182 13.67 -7.57 -5.84
C ASP A 182 12.93 -6.46 -6.58
N PHE A 183 13.33 -5.22 -6.36
CA PHE A 183 12.79 -4.06 -7.04
C PHE A 183 12.97 -4.19 -8.56
N ASP A 184 14.19 -4.49 -9.03
CA ASP A 184 14.49 -4.66 -10.44
C ASP A 184 13.66 -5.79 -11.07
N MET A 185 13.48 -6.91 -10.38
CA MET A 185 12.60 -7.99 -10.83
C MET A 185 11.16 -7.52 -10.97
N ILE A 186 10.65 -6.74 -10.01
CA ILE A 186 9.30 -6.20 -10.07
C ILE A 186 9.15 -5.25 -11.25
N ILE A 187 10.02 -4.25 -11.37
CA ILE A 187 9.89 -3.16 -12.34
C ILE A 187 10.06 -3.67 -13.79
N ASN A 188 10.95 -4.63 -14.02
CA ASN A 188 11.24 -5.16 -15.36
C ASN A 188 10.25 -6.23 -15.82
N ASN A 189 9.43 -6.79 -14.94
CA ASN A 189 8.40 -7.75 -15.32
C ASN A 189 7.19 -7.07 -15.97
N VAL A 190 6.49 -7.80 -16.86
CA VAL A 190 5.19 -7.35 -17.38
C VAL A 190 4.16 -7.21 -16.27
N THR A 191 3.15 -6.36 -16.47
CA THR A 191 2.03 -6.22 -15.55
C THR A 191 1.35 -7.56 -15.32
N GLU A 192 1.23 -7.96 -14.07
CA GLU A 192 0.70 -9.25 -13.68
C GLU A 192 -0.83 -9.24 -13.70
N LYS A 193 -1.42 -10.11 -14.54
CA LYS A 193 -2.88 -10.24 -14.60
C LYS A 193 -3.39 -11.05 -13.41
N GLY A 194 -4.46 -10.55 -12.76
CA GLY A 194 -5.17 -11.28 -11.72
C GLY A 194 -5.96 -12.45 -12.32
N THR A 195 -5.93 -13.61 -11.66
CA THR A 195 -6.97 -14.63 -11.86
C THR A 195 -8.16 -14.26 -11.01
N ALA A 196 -9.37 -14.19 -11.61
CA ALA A 196 -10.60 -14.04 -10.85
C ALA A 196 -10.70 -15.16 -9.80
N LEU A 197 -11.11 -14.82 -8.58
CA LEU A 197 -11.52 -15.82 -7.61
C LEU A 197 -12.77 -16.50 -8.18
N LYS A 198 -12.69 -17.80 -8.43
CA LYS A 198 -13.87 -18.63 -8.70
C LYS A 198 -14.54 -18.99 -7.38
#